data_1ac1cff8accafe9159611a6f71bef155
#
_entry.id   1ac1cff8accafe9159611a6f71bef155
#
_cell.length_a   1.000
_cell.length_b   1.000
_cell.length_c   1.000
_cell.angle_alpha   90.00
_cell.angle_beta   90.00
_cell.angle_gamma   90.00
#
_symmetry.space_group_name_H-M   'P 1'
#
loop_
_entity.id
_entity.type
_entity.pdbx_description
1 polymer ?
#
loop_
_entity_poly.entity_id
_entity_poly.type
_entity_poly.pdbx_seq_one_letter_code
_entity_poly.pdbx_strand_id
1 'polypeptide(L)'
;MTGLLVLFIKDGYCIDTYRPCYATLVPKMIRGKYRVYLHLTIEGKAKPKYDKHGNPRHKYGKGMIGADIGTQTVAYTSDTEVGLKNLSERGNSIQTSERKERLLYRAMDRSRRATNPQNYNEDGTIKKGRKTWKYSNHYKKLKTKHSELCRINAINRQLAINEDANHLRSLGDVFITEPKNAGKLMRRVKETTVNCKGKFNRKKRFGKSIKNRCPSGFQAAVEQKFKVSGGTYIEVSNDYRASQYDHTVDDYIKKKLSDRMYKLQDGTEVQRDWYSSFLLYCYDYRTKDIDKNKCISEFDKCYNKEKALIEWIKVNEIKVLNSGIKIA
;
A
#
# COMPACT_ATOMS: atom_id res chain seq x y z
N MET A 1 -1.52 -17.66 -34.98
CA MET A 1 -1.99 -16.26 -34.81
C MET A 1 -3.50 -16.13 -34.84
N THR A 2 -4.22 -16.84 -35.70
CA THR A 2 -5.67 -16.74 -35.86
C THR A 2 -6.50 -16.97 -34.60
N GLY A 3 -6.17 -17.96 -33.77
CA GLY A 3 -6.93 -18.23 -32.54
C GLY A 3 -6.82 -17.17 -31.44
N LEU A 4 -5.68 -16.47 -31.36
CA LEU A 4 -5.45 -15.35 -30.43
C LEU A 4 -6.27 -14.11 -30.84
N LEU A 5 -6.38 -13.88 -32.14
CA LEU A 5 -7.16 -12.79 -32.72
C LEU A 5 -8.64 -12.98 -32.43
N VAL A 6 -9.15 -14.20 -32.54
CA VAL A 6 -10.54 -14.56 -32.22
C VAL A 6 -10.88 -14.31 -30.74
N LEU A 7 -9.98 -14.68 -29.81
CA LEU A 7 -10.16 -14.39 -28.37
C LEU A 7 -10.15 -12.88 -28.10
N PHE A 8 -9.26 -12.14 -28.74
CA PHE A 8 -9.14 -10.69 -28.62
C PHE A 8 -10.43 -9.98 -29.05
N ILE A 9 -11.00 -10.38 -30.19
CA ILE A 9 -12.27 -9.83 -30.69
C ILE A 9 -13.44 -10.25 -29.81
N LYS A 10 -13.46 -11.51 -29.33
CA LYS A 10 -14.51 -12.03 -28.44
C LYS A 10 -14.57 -11.29 -27.11
N ASP A 11 -13.44 -10.82 -26.59
CA ASP A 11 -13.38 -9.97 -25.38
C ASP A 11 -13.77 -8.50 -25.68
N GLY A 12 -14.18 -8.19 -26.92
CA GLY A 12 -14.68 -6.89 -27.33
C GLY A 12 -13.61 -5.86 -27.62
N TYR A 13 -12.37 -6.26 -27.87
CA TYR A 13 -11.31 -5.39 -28.37
C TYR A 13 -11.39 -5.28 -29.90
N CYS A 14 -11.42 -4.07 -30.42
CA CYS A 14 -11.39 -3.81 -31.85
C CYS A 14 -9.96 -3.66 -32.35
N ILE A 15 -9.62 -4.33 -33.44
CA ILE A 15 -8.27 -4.29 -34.05
C ILE A 15 -7.91 -2.87 -34.47
N ASP A 16 -8.88 -2.07 -34.88
CA ASP A 16 -8.66 -0.67 -35.32
C ASP A 16 -8.31 0.26 -34.16
N THR A 17 -8.70 -0.11 -32.93
CA THR A 17 -8.51 0.71 -31.71
C THR A 17 -7.38 0.20 -30.82
N TYR A 18 -7.04 -1.08 -30.93
CA TYR A 18 -6.07 -1.75 -30.09
C TYR A 18 -5.04 -2.51 -30.93
N ARG A 19 -3.75 -2.28 -30.64
CA ARG A 19 -2.67 -2.95 -31.30
C ARG A 19 -2.07 -4.04 -30.40
N PRO A 20 -2.11 -5.33 -30.80
CA PRO A 20 -1.36 -6.38 -30.11
C PRO A 20 0.15 -6.14 -30.25
N CYS A 21 0.87 -6.08 -29.11
CA CYS A 21 2.32 -5.86 -29.12
C CYS A 21 3.07 -7.19 -29.09
N TYR A 22 2.87 -7.95 -28.00
CA TYR A 22 3.52 -9.25 -27.83
C TYR A 22 2.70 -10.15 -26.89
N ALA A 23 3.00 -11.46 -26.96
CA ALA A 23 2.42 -12.46 -26.10
C ALA A 23 3.51 -13.14 -25.28
N THR A 24 3.25 -13.41 -24.00
CA THR A 24 4.18 -14.07 -23.09
C THR A 24 3.50 -15.26 -22.44
N LEU A 25 4.15 -16.44 -22.50
CA LEU A 25 3.72 -17.60 -21.73
C LEU A 25 4.26 -17.50 -20.30
N VAL A 26 3.35 -17.45 -19.33
CA VAL A 26 3.66 -17.28 -17.91
C VAL A 26 3.29 -18.52 -17.12
N PRO A 27 4.27 -19.38 -16.74
CA PRO A 27 4.00 -20.52 -15.88
C PRO A 27 3.74 -20.03 -14.44
N LYS A 28 2.66 -20.52 -13.83
CA LYS A 28 2.31 -20.24 -12.44
C LYS A 28 2.12 -21.55 -11.67
N MET A 29 2.75 -21.65 -10.50
CA MET A 29 2.51 -22.74 -9.57
C MET A 29 1.28 -22.42 -8.72
N ILE A 30 0.20 -23.18 -8.86
CA ILE A 30 -1.04 -23.01 -8.12
C ILE A 30 -1.36 -24.32 -7.42
N ARG A 31 -1.43 -24.32 -6.09
CA ARG A 31 -1.70 -25.51 -5.25
C ARG A 31 -0.82 -26.73 -5.63
N GLY A 32 0.47 -26.45 -5.90
CA GLY A 32 1.43 -27.51 -6.26
C GLY A 32 1.36 -28.02 -7.71
N LYS A 33 0.50 -27.45 -8.56
CA LYS A 33 0.40 -27.79 -9.99
C LYS A 33 0.81 -26.61 -10.85
N TYR A 34 1.58 -26.87 -11.90
CA TYR A 34 1.90 -25.85 -12.92
C TYR A 34 0.68 -25.59 -13.81
N ARG A 35 0.40 -24.31 -14.01
CA ARG A 35 -0.53 -23.83 -15.03
C ARG A 35 0.17 -22.80 -15.88
N VAL A 36 -0.04 -22.83 -17.18
CA VAL A 36 0.52 -21.85 -18.11
C VAL A 36 -0.59 -20.90 -18.51
N TYR A 37 -0.30 -19.61 -18.42
CA TYR A 37 -1.18 -18.53 -18.85
C TYR A 37 -0.55 -17.81 -20.03
N LEU A 38 -1.37 -17.43 -20.96
CA LEU A 38 -0.99 -16.54 -22.05
C LEU A 38 -1.30 -15.11 -21.63
N HIS A 39 -0.27 -14.26 -21.52
CA HIS A 39 -0.43 -12.83 -21.31
C HIS A 39 -0.24 -12.13 -22.65
N LEU A 40 -1.31 -11.51 -23.16
CA LEU A 40 -1.26 -10.67 -24.34
C LEU A 40 -1.12 -9.21 -23.91
N THR A 41 -0.05 -8.57 -24.35
CA THR A 41 0.13 -7.13 -24.17
C THR A 41 -0.44 -6.41 -25.38
N ILE A 42 -1.34 -5.48 -25.13
CA ILE A 42 -2.01 -4.66 -26.15
C ILE A 42 -1.77 -3.18 -25.85
N GLU A 43 -1.53 -2.41 -26.89
CA GLU A 43 -1.46 -0.96 -26.87
C GLU A 43 -2.85 -0.40 -27.16
N GLY A 44 -3.27 0.65 -26.43
CA GLY A 44 -4.56 1.29 -26.61
C GLY A 44 -5.14 1.79 -25.29
N LYS A 45 -6.26 2.51 -25.37
CA LYS A 45 -6.95 3.03 -24.18
C LYS A 45 -7.74 1.92 -23.49
N ALA A 46 -7.51 1.72 -22.20
CA ALA A 46 -8.21 0.68 -21.43
C ALA A 46 -9.73 0.84 -21.54
N LYS A 47 -10.40 -0.26 -21.90
CA LYS A 47 -11.87 -0.28 -22.05
C LYS A 47 -12.55 -0.10 -20.68
N PRO A 48 -13.58 0.75 -20.57
CA PRO A 48 -14.39 0.83 -19.36
C PRO A 48 -15.00 -0.54 -19.02
N LYS A 49 -15.07 -0.85 -17.74
CA LYS A 49 -15.71 -2.08 -17.27
C LYS A 49 -17.17 -1.81 -16.93
N TYR A 50 -18.03 -2.61 -17.47
CA TYR A 50 -19.48 -2.56 -17.22
C TYR A 50 -19.93 -3.77 -16.38
N ASP A 51 -21.02 -3.60 -15.65
CA ASP A 51 -21.71 -4.69 -14.98
C ASP A 51 -22.62 -5.47 -16.00
N LYS A 52 -23.33 -6.48 -15.50
CA LYS A 52 -24.27 -7.27 -16.33
C LYS A 52 -25.46 -6.47 -16.86
N HIS A 53 -25.72 -5.30 -16.32
CA HIS A 53 -26.81 -4.42 -16.70
C HIS A 53 -26.34 -3.26 -17.61
N GLY A 54 -25.06 -3.24 -17.99
CA GLY A 54 -24.49 -2.19 -18.84
C GLY A 54 -24.08 -0.91 -18.12
N ASN A 55 -24.14 -0.88 -16.77
CA ASN A 55 -23.71 0.29 -16.00
C ASN A 55 -22.18 0.24 -15.75
N PRO A 56 -21.49 1.38 -15.74
CA PRO A 56 -20.08 1.42 -15.38
C PRO A 56 -19.84 0.82 -13.98
N ARG A 57 -18.93 -0.15 -13.90
CA ARG A 57 -18.59 -0.79 -12.59
C ARG A 57 -17.94 0.17 -11.58
N HIS A 58 -17.34 1.24 -12.07
CA HIS A 58 -16.65 2.22 -11.24
C HIS A 58 -17.20 3.60 -11.54
N LYS A 59 -17.68 4.26 -10.51
CA LYS A 59 -18.05 5.68 -10.56
C LYS A 59 -16.77 6.52 -10.55
N TYR A 60 -16.77 7.63 -11.26
CA TYR A 60 -15.68 8.61 -11.27
C TYR A 60 -16.21 9.92 -10.69
N GLY A 61 -15.60 10.33 -9.58
CA GLY A 61 -15.91 11.61 -8.94
C GLY A 61 -15.23 12.78 -9.63
N LYS A 62 -15.64 13.98 -9.21
CA LYS A 62 -14.98 15.25 -9.52
C LYS A 62 -14.58 15.90 -8.21
N GLY A 63 -13.54 16.72 -8.22
CA GLY A 63 -13.01 17.42 -7.06
C GLY A 63 -11.61 16.97 -6.66
N MET A 64 -11.09 17.59 -5.61
CA MET A 64 -9.73 17.38 -5.15
C MET A 64 -9.66 16.31 -4.06
N ILE A 65 -8.55 15.59 -4.03
CA ILE A 65 -8.22 14.61 -2.99
C ILE A 65 -6.77 14.86 -2.56
N GLY A 66 -6.57 15.19 -1.30
CA GLY A 66 -5.25 15.20 -0.67
C GLY A 66 -5.00 13.89 0.06
N ALA A 67 -3.83 13.28 -0.10
CA ALA A 67 -3.52 12.01 0.56
C ALA A 67 -2.10 11.93 1.11
N ASP A 68 -1.97 11.65 2.41
CA ASP A 68 -0.70 11.27 3.03
C ASP A 68 -0.59 9.74 3.07
N ILE A 69 0.35 9.23 2.29
CA ILE A 69 0.62 7.79 2.18
C ILE A 69 1.77 7.43 3.12
N GLY A 70 1.47 6.83 4.27
CA GLY A 70 2.45 6.32 5.22
C GLY A 70 3.10 5.00 4.78
N THR A 71 3.90 4.39 5.67
CA THR A 71 4.49 3.06 5.44
C THR A 71 3.50 1.92 5.63
N GLN A 72 2.42 2.16 6.37
CA GLN A 72 1.41 1.15 6.73
C GLN A 72 -0.03 1.63 6.56
N THR A 73 -0.26 2.92 6.53
CA THR A 73 -1.56 3.58 6.51
C THR A 73 -1.63 4.59 5.38
N VAL A 74 -2.82 4.97 5.01
CA VAL A 74 -3.12 6.13 4.19
C VAL A 74 -4.19 6.96 4.87
N ALA A 75 -3.95 8.27 4.94
CA ALA A 75 -4.96 9.26 5.28
C ALA A 75 -5.32 10.02 4.01
N TYR A 76 -6.59 10.36 3.83
CA TYR A 76 -7.03 11.17 2.69
C TYR A 76 -8.19 12.08 3.08
N THR A 77 -8.26 13.21 2.40
CA THR A 77 -9.31 14.22 2.54
C THR A 77 -9.84 14.57 1.16
N SER A 78 -11.15 14.62 1.01
CA SER A 78 -11.86 15.03 -0.20
C SER A 78 -13.04 15.94 0.14
N ASP A 79 -13.68 16.49 -0.88
CA ASP A 79 -14.89 17.32 -0.71
C ASP A 79 -16.01 16.58 0.05
N THR A 80 -16.11 15.26 -0.14
CA THR A 80 -17.21 14.43 0.38
C THR A 80 -16.82 13.58 1.58
N GLU A 81 -15.59 13.09 1.64
CA GLU A 81 -15.17 12.07 2.61
C GLU A 81 -13.76 12.34 3.13
N VAL A 82 -13.53 11.97 4.39
CA VAL A 82 -12.19 11.82 4.95
C VAL A 82 -11.95 10.38 5.36
N GLY A 83 -10.71 9.91 5.27
CA GLY A 83 -10.39 8.54 5.63
C GLY A 83 -9.03 8.35 6.23
N LEU A 84 -8.92 7.36 7.12
CA LEU A 84 -7.68 6.91 7.73
C LEU A 84 -7.73 5.40 7.86
N LYS A 85 -6.92 4.68 7.07
CA LYS A 85 -6.99 3.22 7.02
C LYS A 85 -5.64 2.55 6.81
N ASN A 86 -5.59 1.26 7.14
CA ASN A 86 -4.43 0.42 6.86
C ASN A 86 -4.33 0.12 5.37
N LEU A 87 -3.14 0.27 4.79
CA LEU A 87 -2.86 -0.08 3.40
C LEU A 87 -2.97 -1.60 3.17
N SER A 88 -3.47 -1.99 2.01
CA SER A 88 -3.47 -3.37 1.51
C SER A 88 -4.16 -4.38 2.42
N GLU A 89 -5.12 -3.95 3.24
CA GLU A 89 -5.88 -4.82 4.13
C GLU A 89 -7.23 -5.16 3.50
N ARG A 90 -7.47 -6.48 3.30
CA ARG A 90 -8.70 -7.01 2.75
C ARG A 90 -9.08 -8.29 3.47
N GLY A 91 -10.25 -8.30 4.10
CA GLY A 91 -10.79 -9.46 4.82
C GLY A 91 -9.94 -9.86 6.02
N ASN A 92 -9.21 -10.95 5.90
CA ASN A 92 -8.32 -11.43 6.97
C ASN A 92 -7.14 -10.51 7.18
N SER A 93 -6.83 -10.24 8.44
CA SER A 93 -5.72 -9.36 8.78
C SER A 93 -4.38 -9.90 8.26
N ILE A 94 -3.52 -9.00 7.81
CA ILE A 94 -2.14 -9.33 7.42
C ILE A 94 -1.39 -10.01 8.58
N GLN A 95 -1.68 -9.69 9.83
CA GLN A 95 -1.08 -10.28 11.02
C GLN A 95 -1.34 -11.79 11.13
N THR A 96 -2.54 -12.24 10.79
CA THR A 96 -2.88 -13.69 10.77
C THR A 96 -2.06 -14.43 9.72
N SER A 97 -1.93 -13.86 8.52
CA SER A 97 -1.09 -14.41 7.45
C SER A 97 0.39 -14.45 7.83
N GLU A 98 0.91 -13.43 8.51
CA GLU A 98 2.28 -13.40 9.01
C GLU A 98 2.56 -14.48 10.06
N ARG A 99 1.61 -14.75 10.94
CA ARG A 99 1.74 -15.84 11.93
C ARG A 99 1.86 -17.20 11.22
N LYS A 100 0.99 -17.45 10.24
CA LYS A 100 1.02 -18.69 9.42
C LYS A 100 2.35 -18.83 8.67
N GLU A 101 2.81 -17.75 8.01
CA GLU A 101 4.10 -17.73 7.29
C GLU A 101 5.27 -18.06 8.24
N ARG A 102 5.32 -17.44 9.42
CA ARG A 102 6.35 -17.70 10.43
C ARG A 102 6.37 -19.13 10.93
N LEU A 103 5.18 -19.73 11.15
CA LEU A 103 5.09 -21.14 11.58
C LEU A 103 5.57 -22.08 10.48
N LEU A 104 5.23 -21.83 9.22
CA LEU A 104 5.72 -22.61 8.07
C LEU A 104 7.24 -22.49 7.93
N TYR A 105 7.82 -21.31 8.06
CA TYR A 105 9.28 -21.13 8.03
C TYR A 105 9.98 -21.93 9.13
N ARG A 106 9.45 -21.89 10.37
CA ARG A 106 10.01 -22.68 11.48
C ARG A 106 9.93 -24.19 11.22
N ALA A 107 8.82 -24.68 10.68
CA ALA A 107 8.66 -26.08 10.34
C ALA A 107 9.59 -26.50 9.20
N MET A 108 9.75 -25.68 8.16
CA MET A 108 10.70 -25.91 7.07
C MET A 108 12.15 -25.92 7.58
N ASP A 109 12.52 -24.99 8.48
CA ASP A 109 13.87 -24.94 9.03
C ASP A 109 14.18 -26.19 9.87
N ARG A 110 13.26 -26.63 10.73
CA ARG A 110 13.42 -27.90 11.49
C ARG A 110 13.61 -29.09 10.54
N SER A 111 12.77 -29.22 9.51
CA SER A 111 12.89 -30.30 8.53
C SER A 111 14.20 -30.27 7.76
N ARG A 112 14.67 -29.07 7.38
CA ARG A 112 15.95 -28.88 6.69
C ARG A 112 17.14 -29.23 7.57
N ARG A 113 17.12 -28.87 8.86
CA ARG A 113 18.16 -29.20 9.84
C ARG A 113 18.25 -30.71 10.04
N ALA A 114 17.12 -31.36 10.29
CA ALA A 114 17.07 -32.80 10.48
C ALA A 114 17.60 -33.59 9.27
N THR A 115 17.38 -33.08 8.04
CA THR A 115 17.83 -33.75 6.81
C THR A 115 19.30 -33.46 6.47
N ASN A 116 19.89 -32.39 6.99
CA ASN A 116 21.24 -31.92 6.64
C ASN A 116 22.07 -31.53 7.87
N PRO A 117 22.23 -32.37 8.89
CA PRO A 117 22.95 -32.02 10.10
C PRO A 117 24.40 -31.62 9.82
N GLN A 118 25.03 -32.21 8.81
CA GLN A 118 26.41 -31.91 8.40
C GLN A 118 26.65 -30.45 7.97
N ASN A 119 25.60 -29.72 7.61
CA ASN A 119 25.67 -28.32 7.15
C ASN A 119 25.60 -27.30 8.27
N TYR A 120 25.47 -27.77 9.53
CA TYR A 120 25.30 -26.90 10.69
C TYR A 120 26.46 -27.07 11.67
N ASN A 121 26.81 -26.01 12.37
CA ASN A 121 27.71 -26.00 13.52
C ASN A 121 26.96 -26.48 14.78
N GLU A 122 27.67 -26.77 15.86
CA GLU A 122 27.10 -27.18 17.17
C GLU A 122 26.14 -26.11 17.74
N ASP A 123 26.45 -24.83 17.53
CA ASP A 123 25.58 -23.70 17.90
C ASP A 123 24.32 -23.57 17.03
N GLY A 124 24.12 -24.45 16.05
CA GLY A 124 23.00 -24.45 15.13
C GLY A 124 23.10 -23.41 14.01
N THR A 125 24.22 -22.71 13.86
CA THR A 125 24.47 -21.81 12.73
C THR A 125 24.87 -22.62 11.48
N ILE A 126 24.64 -22.03 10.30
CA ILE A 126 25.04 -22.68 9.05
C ILE A 126 26.54 -22.53 8.86
N LYS A 127 27.25 -23.63 8.60
CA LYS A 127 28.70 -23.63 8.30
C LYS A 127 28.99 -22.69 7.14
N LYS A 128 30.16 -22.06 7.10
CA LYS A 128 30.63 -21.24 5.96
C LYS A 128 31.00 -22.12 4.75
N GLY A 129 31.06 -21.56 3.56
CA GLY A 129 31.47 -22.22 2.30
C GLY A 129 30.30 -22.88 1.52
N ARG A 130 30.65 -23.56 0.41
CA ARG A 130 29.67 -24.21 -0.50
C ARG A 130 29.06 -25.45 0.19
N LYS A 131 27.75 -25.66 0.00
CA LYS A 131 27.00 -26.75 0.62
C LYS A 131 26.01 -27.40 -0.36
N THR A 132 25.81 -28.69 -0.19
CA THR A 132 24.74 -29.43 -0.86
C THR A 132 23.57 -29.60 0.11
N TRP A 133 22.36 -29.29 -0.33
CA TRP A 133 21.15 -29.40 0.45
C TRP A 133 20.25 -30.52 -0.07
N LYS A 134 19.92 -31.44 0.80
CA LYS A 134 18.88 -32.43 0.55
C LYS A 134 17.57 -31.98 1.17
N TYR A 135 16.46 -32.21 0.48
CA TYR A 135 15.14 -31.80 0.95
C TYR A 135 14.23 -33.03 1.08
N SER A 136 13.75 -33.27 2.28
CA SER A 136 12.77 -34.34 2.56
C SER A 136 11.43 -34.05 1.85
N ASN A 137 10.61 -35.09 1.68
CA ASN A 137 9.25 -34.91 1.14
C ASN A 137 8.39 -34.01 2.05
N HIS A 138 8.63 -34.05 3.37
CA HIS A 138 7.98 -33.16 4.33
C HIS A 138 8.35 -31.69 4.05
N TYR A 139 9.64 -31.38 3.88
CA TYR A 139 10.08 -30.04 3.50
C TYR A 139 9.44 -29.54 2.20
N LYS A 140 9.39 -30.39 1.17
CA LYS A 140 8.79 -30.06 -0.13
C LYS A 140 7.30 -29.74 0.01
N LYS A 141 6.54 -30.52 0.80
CA LYS A 141 5.12 -30.26 1.12
C LYS A 141 4.94 -28.90 1.85
N LEU A 142 5.78 -28.61 2.84
CA LEU A 142 5.74 -27.32 3.56
C LEU A 142 6.07 -26.15 2.63
N LYS A 143 7.07 -26.31 1.75
CA LYS A 143 7.45 -25.30 0.76
C LYS A 143 6.29 -24.99 -0.19
N THR A 144 5.56 -25.99 -0.65
CA THR A 144 4.36 -25.83 -1.48
C THR A 144 3.27 -25.04 -0.75
N LYS A 145 2.99 -25.38 0.52
CA LYS A 145 2.04 -24.64 1.37
C LYS A 145 2.46 -23.17 1.56
N HIS A 146 3.76 -22.94 1.81
CA HIS A 146 4.29 -21.58 1.95
C HIS A 146 4.16 -20.77 0.66
N SER A 147 4.50 -21.35 -0.49
CA SER A 147 4.39 -20.69 -1.80
C SER A 147 2.94 -20.32 -2.11
N GLU A 148 1.99 -21.22 -1.79
CA GLU A 148 0.56 -20.93 -1.99
C GLU A 148 0.07 -19.81 -1.06
N LEU A 149 0.50 -19.79 0.21
CA LEU A 149 0.18 -18.69 1.13
C LEU A 149 0.71 -17.35 0.60
N CYS A 150 1.94 -17.31 0.12
CA CYS A 150 2.53 -16.11 -0.48
C CYS A 150 1.75 -15.64 -1.72
N ARG A 151 1.33 -16.59 -2.57
CA ARG A 151 0.52 -16.30 -3.76
C ARG A 151 -0.82 -15.68 -3.39
N ILE A 152 -1.54 -16.27 -2.44
CA ILE A 152 -2.84 -15.75 -1.96
C ILE A 152 -2.67 -14.35 -1.35
N ASN A 153 -1.64 -14.15 -0.51
CA ASN A 153 -1.37 -12.85 0.10
C ASN A 153 -1.06 -11.78 -0.96
N ALA A 154 -0.32 -12.13 -2.02
CA ALA A 154 -0.04 -11.21 -3.12
C ALA A 154 -1.31 -10.82 -3.88
N ILE A 155 -2.20 -11.78 -4.16
CA ILE A 155 -3.49 -11.51 -4.81
C ILE A 155 -4.37 -10.61 -3.94
N ASN A 156 -4.54 -10.95 -2.66
CA ASN A 156 -5.38 -10.16 -1.75
C ASN A 156 -4.87 -8.73 -1.62
N ARG A 157 -3.55 -8.55 -1.52
CA ARG A 157 -2.94 -7.21 -1.50
C ARG A 157 -3.23 -6.43 -2.78
N GLN A 158 -3.09 -7.06 -3.95
CA GLN A 158 -3.38 -6.39 -5.22
C GLN A 158 -4.85 -6.01 -5.36
N LEU A 159 -5.75 -6.89 -4.91
CA LEU A 159 -7.19 -6.59 -4.89
C LEU A 159 -7.51 -5.42 -3.97
N ALA A 160 -6.96 -5.40 -2.74
CA ALA A 160 -7.14 -4.30 -1.81
C ALA A 160 -6.63 -2.97 -2.41
N ILE A 161 -5.45 -2.97 -3.01
CA ILE A 161 -4.88 -1.79 -3.67
C ILE A 161 -5.79 -1.28 -4.78
N ASN A 162 -6.33 -2.19 -5.60
CA ASN A 162 -7.23 -1.82 -6.70
C ASN A 162 -8.57 -1.30 -6.18
N GLU A 163 -9.12 -1.88 -5.11
CA GLU A 163 -10.34 -1.41 -4.44
C GLU A 163 -10.14 0.02 -3.91
N ASP A 164 -9.04 0.25 -3.21
CA ASP A 164 -8.68 1.57 -2.68
C ASP A 164 -8.49 2.62 -3.79
N ALA A 165 -7.79 2.26 -4.87
CA ALA A 165 -7.58 3.16 -6.00
C ALA A 165 -8.90 3.50 -6.73
N ASN A 166 -9.83 2.53 -6.84
CA ASN A 166 -11.15 2.77 -7.40
C ASN A 166 -11.99 3.67 -6.49
N HIS A 167 -11.93 3.43 -5.16
CA HIS A 167 -12.63 4.24 -4.18
C HIS A 167 -12.15 5.70 -4.23
N LEU A 168 -10.84 5.94 -4.17
CA LEU A 168 -10.29 7.29 -4.27
C LEU A 168 -10.70 7.96 -5.58
N ARG A 169 -10.66 7.27 -6.71
CA ARG A 169 -11.09 7.84 -7.99
C ARG A 169 -12.59 8.14 -8.04
N SER A 170 -13.41 7.51 -7.20
CA SER A 170 -14.82 7.83 -7.06
C SER A 170 -15.09 9.10 -6.23
N LEU A 171 -14.11 9.55 -5.45
CA LEU A 171 -14.22 10.77 -4.61
C LEU A 171 -13.82 12.04 -5.38
N GLY A 172 -12.92 11.94 -6.37
CA GLY A 172 -12.45 13.11 -7.10
C GLY A 172 -11.69 12.76 -8.37
N ASP A 173 -11.31 13.78 -9.15
CA ASP A 173 -10.54 13.66 -10.38
C ASP A 173 -9.15 14.29 -10.31
N VAL A 174 -8.82 15.00 -9.22
CA VAL A 174 -7.48 15.52 -8.94
C VAL A 174 -6.95 14.89 -7.66
N PHE A 175 -5.86 14.14 -7.75
CA PHE A 175 -5.23 13.47 -6.62
C PHE A 175 -3.86 14.09 -6.33
N ILE A 176 -3.67 14.55 -5.09
CA ILE A 176 -2.48 15.25 -4.62
C ILE A 176 -1.84 14.46 -3.49
N THR A 177 -0.54 14.19 -3.58
CA THR A 177 0.21 13.44 -2.57
C THR A 177 1.67 13.87 -2.51
N GLU A 178 2.35 13.49 -1.41
CA GLU A 178 3.79 13.66 -1.30
C GLU A 178 4.54 12.55 -2.04
N PRO A 179 5.72 12.85 -2.63
CA PRO A 179 6.57 11.83 -3.24
C PRO A 179 7.11 10.87 -2.17
N LYS A 180 6.94 9.57 -2.35
CA LYS A 180 7.40 8.53 -1.40
C LYS A 180 8.48 7.66 -2.01
N ASN A 181 9.65 7.65 -1.38
CA ASN A 181 10.73 6.73 -1.74
C ASN A 181 10.82 5.57 -0.74
N ALA A 182 9.96 4.56 -0.92
CA ALA A 182 9.98 3.37 -0.08
C ALA A 182 11.32 2.60 -0.14
N GLY A 183 12.06 2.71 -1.23
CA GLY A 183 13.40 2.10 -1.38
C GLY A 183 14.40 2.65 -0.36
N LYS A 184 14.40 3.95 -0.08
CA LYS A 184 15.24 4.55 0.97
C LYS A 184 14.86 4.01 2.36
N LEU A 185 13.58 3.87 2.66
CA LEU A 185 13.08 3.36 3.95
C LEU A 185 13.36 1.85 4.15
N MET A 186 13.55 1.10 3.08
CA MET A 186 13.89 -0.33 3.12
C MET A 186 15.38 -0.60 3.29
N ARG A 187 16.26 0.37 3.11
CA ARG A 187 17.71 0.19 3.21
C ARG A 187 18.11 -0.25 4.61
N ARG A 188 19.12 -1.11 4.68
CA ARG A 188 19.75 -1.48 5.95
C ARG A 188 20.61 -0.34 6.45
N VAL A 189 20.57 -0.07 7.72
CA VAL A 189 21.54 0.79 8.40
C VAL A 189 22.92 0.15 8.27
N LYS A 190 23.93 0.91 7.86
CA LYS A 190 25.31 0.41 7.67
C LYS A 190 25.94 0.04 9.01
N GLU A 191 25.79 0.89 10.02
CA GLU A 191 26.36 0.72 11.34
C GLU A 191 25.57 -0.25 12.20
N THR A 192 26.27 -0.99 13.04
CA THR A 192 25.69 -1.84 14.07
C THR A 192 25.67 -1.03 15.38
N THR A 193 24.47 -0.70 15.86
CA THR A 193 24.29 0.03 17.12
C THR A 193 23.67 -0.87 18.17
N VAL A 194 23.95 -0.57 19.45
CA VAL A 194 23.44 -1.29 20.60
C VAL A 194 22.40 -0.40 21.30
N ASN A 195 21.31 -0.97 21.80
CA ASN A 195 20.30 -0.24 22.58
C ASN A 195 20.70 -0.13 24.06
N CYS A 196 19.92 0.62 24.84
CA CYS A 196 20.15 0.81 26.28
C CYS A 196 20.13 -0.49 27.11
N LYS A 197 19.66 -1.60 26.54
CA LYS A 197 19.64 -2.95 27.16
C LYS A 197 20.78 -3.84 26.67
N GLY A 198 21.84 -3.30 26.05
CA GLY A 198 22.97 -4.05 25.51
C GLY A 198 22.68 -4.94 24.30
N LYS A 199 21.48 -4.89 23.72
CA LYS A 199 21.10 -5.71 22.56
C LYS A 199 21.32 -4.95 21.25
N PHE A 200 21.76 -5.66 20.20
CA PHE A 200 21.91 -5.09 18.87
C PHE A 200 20.59 -4.59 18.30
N ASN A 201 20.59 -3.36 17.80
CA ASN A 201 19.48 -2.79 17.09
C ASN A 201 19.27 -3.47 15.73
N ARG A 202 18.01 -3.53 15.29
CA ARG A 202 17.68 -4.10 13.98
C ARG A 202 18.18 -3.20 12.85
N LYS A 203 19.00 -3.75 11.95
CA LYS A 203 19.47 -3.03 10.74
C LYS A 203 18.36 -2.71 9.74
N LYS A 204 17.25 -3.48 9.69
CA LYS A 204 16.06 -3.21 8.88
C LYS A 204 14.92 -2.71 9.76
N ARG A 205 14.54 -1.44 9.61
CA ARG A 205 13.46 -0.83 10.41
C ARG A 205 12.07 -1.07 9.80
N PHE A 206 11.87 -0.75 8.52
CA PHE A 206 10.55 -0.73 7.88
C PHE A 206 10.31 -1.82 6.82
N GLY A 207 11.31 -2.65 6.51
CA GLY A 207 11.22 -3.59 5.39
C GLY A 207 10.06 -4.57 5.45
N LYS A 208 9.63 -4.99 6.66
CA LYS A 208 8.48 -5.89 6.83
C LYS A 208 7.16 -5.17 6.56
N SER A 209 6.98 -3.99 7.12
CA SER A 209 5.79 -3.16 6.91
C SER A 209 5.60 -2.82 5.44
N ILE A 210 6.68 -2.35 4.79
CA ILE A 210 6.67 -1.99 3.37
C ILE A 210 6.39 -3.22 2.49
N LYS A 211 6.99 -4.38 2.78
CA LYS A 211 6.70 -5.63 2.06
C LYS A 211 5.22 -5.99 2.13
N ASN A 212 4.61 -5.88 3.31
CA ASN A 212 3.25 -6.33 3.54
C ASN A 212 2.20 -5.33 3.06
N ARG A 213 2.45 -4.04 3.26
CA ARG A 213 1.51 -2.95 2.99
C ARG A 213 1.67 -2.34 1.59
N CYS A 214 2.84 -2.52 0.97
CA CYS A 214 3.14 -2.12 -0.42
C CYS A 214 2.77 -0.66 -0.75
N PRO A 215 3.22 0.36 0.02
CA PRO A 215 2.83 1.75 -0.20
C PRO A 215 3.17 2.26 -1.60
N SER A 216 4.35 1.91 -2.16
CA SER A 216 4.70 2.30 -3.53
C SER A 216 3.82 1.62 -4.59
N GLY A 217 3.39 0.37 -4.36
CA GLY A 217 2.45 -0.31 -5.26
C GLY A 217 1.06 0.32 -5.19
N PHE A 218 0.64 0.78 -4.01
CA PHE A 218 -0.59 1.55 -3.85
C PHE A 218 -0.50 2.88 -4.60
N GLN A 219 0.58 3.66 -4.40
CA GLN A 219 0.81 4.93 -5.08
C GLN A 219 0.78 4.78 -6.60
N ALA A 220 1.52 3.82 -7.14
CA ALA A 220 1.56 3.54 -8.57
C ALA A 220 0.18 3.11 -9.13
N ALA A 221 -0.61 2.34 -8.38
CA ALA A 221 -1.94 1.93 -8.79
C ALA A 221 -2.92 3.11 -8.83
N VAL A 222 -2.85 4.03 -7.85
CA VAL A 222 -3.64 5.26 -7.82
C VAL A 222 -3.24 6.15 -8.99
N GLU A 223 -1.95 6.41 -9.18
CA GLU A 223 -1.43 7.20 -10.31
C GLU A 223 -1.94 6.66 -11.65
N GLN A 224 -1.77 5.36 -11.89
CA GLN A 224 -2.24 4.73 -13.12
C GLN A 224 -3.76 4.81 -13.26
N LYS A 225 -4.51 4.63 -12.15
CA LYS A 225 -5.98 4.72 -12.18
C LYS A 225 -6.45 6.11 -12.59
N PHE A 226 -5.87 7.17 -12.01
CA PHE A 226 -6.21 8.55 -12.37
C PHE A 226 -5.85 8.84 -13.83
N LYS A 227 -4.63 8.53 -14.27
CA LYS A 227 -4.20 8.72 -15.66
C LYS A 227 -5.12 8.02 -16.68
N VAL A 228 -5.44 6.74 -16.45
CA VAL A 228 -6.28 5.96 -17.39
C VAL A 228 -7.73 6.44 -17.40
N SER A 229 -8.25 6.95 -16.29
CA SER A 229 -9.64 7.43 -16.17
C SER A 229 -9.83 8.92 -16.48
N GLY A 230 -8.80 9.59 -17.01
CA GLY A 230 -8.85 11.02 -17.37
C GLY A 230 -8.79 11.97 -16.18
N GLY A 231 -8.33 11.51 -15.02
CA GLY A 231 -8.04 12.33 -13.86
C GLY A 231 -6.60 12.85 -13.87
N THR A 232 -6.26 13.70 -12.90
CA THR A 232 -4.95 14.31 -12.72
C THR A 232 -4.29 13.72 -11.46
N TYR A 233 -3.03 13.38 -11.53
CA TYR A 233 -2.22 12.92 -10.41
C TYR A 233 -1.04 13.89 -10.22
N ILE A 234 -0.89 14.42 -9.02
CA ILE A 234 0.11 15.45 -8.69
C ILE A 234 0.93 14.98 -7.49
N GLU A 235 2.25 14.97 -7.64
CA GLU A 235 3.18 14.87 -6.52
C GLU A 235 3.68 16.28 -6.19
N VAL A 236 3.51 16.69 -4.94
CA VAL A 236 4.03 17.97 -4.46
C VAL A 236 5.56 17.94 -4.41
N SER A 237 6.19 19.11 -4.36
CA SER A 237 7.65 19.20 -4.24
C SER A 237 8.13 18.60 -2.89
N ASN A 238 9.41 18.19 -2.81
CA ASN A 238 9.98 17.71 -1.55
C ASN A 238 10.07 18.83 -0.48
N ASP A 239 9.98 20.10 -0.88
CA ASP A 239 10.04 21.26 -0.01
C ASP A 239 8.67 21.61 0.59
N TYR A 240 7.61 21.01 0.06
CA TYR A 240 6.27 21.15 0.61
C TYR A 240 6.15 20.39 1.92
N ARG A 241 6.05 21.12 3.04
CA ARG A 241 6.09 20.58 4.40
C ARG A 241 4.70 20.50 5.02
N ALA A 242 3.76 19.79 4.37
CA ALA A 242 2.39 19.66 4.85
C ALA A 242 2.30 19.32 6.34
N SER A 243 3.08 18.36 6.82
CA SER A 243 3.03 17.93 8.22
C SER A 243 3.53 18.95 9.26
N GLN A 244 4.10 20.07 8.82
CA GLN A 244 4.66 21.11 9.72
C GLN A 244 3.86 22.40 9.72
N TYR A 245 3.08 22.66 8.66
CA TYR A 245 2.29 23.89 8.57
C TYR A 245 1.12 23.87 9.56
N ASP A 246 0.89 25.01 10.20
CA ASP A 246 -0.24 25.25 11.09
C ASP A 246 -1.06 26.42 10.53
N HIS A 247 -2.25 26.12 10.00
CA HIS A 247 -3.10 27.11 9.34
C HIS A 247 -3.72 28.12 10.30
N THR A 248 -3.72 27.83 11.61
CA THR A 248 -4.31 28.75 12.62
C THR A 248 -3.43 29.95 12.91
N VAL A 249 -2.12 29.83 12.67
CA VAL A 249 -1.13 30.89 12.88
C VAL A 249 -0.33 31.22 11.62
N ASP A 250 -0.65 30.55 10.51
CA ASP A 250 0.03 30.72 9.23
C ASP A 250 1.55 30.55 9.30
N ASP A 251 2.02 29.51 10.05
CA ASP A 251 3.44 29.26 10.26
C ASP A 251 3.80 27.78 10.22
N TYR A 252 5.11 27.49 10.06
CA TYR A 252 5.65 26.14 10.02
C TYR A 252 6.24 25.74 11.38
N ILE A 253 5.54 24.89 12.09
CA ILE A 253 5.91 24.40 13.42
C ILE A 253 6.44 22.98 13.34
N LYS A 254 7.71 22.80 13.74
CA LYS A 254 8.34 21.48 13.76
C LYS A 254 7.74 20.59 14.86
N LYS A 255 7.11 19.50 14.46
CA LYS A 255 6.48 18.51 15.35
C LYS A 255 7.32 17.23 15.46
N LYS A 256 7.27 16.52 16.60
CA LYS A 256 7.99 15.25 16.77
C LYS A 256 7.31 14.17 15.94
N LEU A 257 8.09 13.31 15.28
CA LEU A 257 7.58 12.19 14.48
C LEU A 257 6.83 11.13 15.31
N SER A 258 7.07 11.09 16.63
CA SER A 258 6.37 10.21 17.58
C SER A 258 4.94 10.66 17.87
N ASP A 259 4.66 11.95 17.73
CA ASP A 259 3.39 12.53 18.10
C ASP A 259 2.37 12.27 16.98
N ARG A 260 1.41 11.41 17.27
CA ARG A 260 0.38 10.98 16.32
C ARG A 260 -0.90 11.79 16.40
N MET A 261 -1.19 12.25 17.61
CA MET A 261 -2.19 13.27 17.92
C MET A 261 -1.43 14.49 18.41
N TYR A 262 -1.74 15.66 17.91
CA TYR A 262 -1.12 16.90 18.38
C TYR A 262 -2.12 18.05 18.38
N LYS A 263 -1.80 19.10 19.12
CA LYS A 263 -2.62 20.30 19.19
C LYS A 263 -2.06 21.36 18.24
N LEU A 264 -2.96 22.00 17.48
CA LEU A 264 -2.70 23.23 16.76
C LEU A 264 -2.51 24.38 17.76
N GLN A 265 -2.06 25.54 17.31
CA GLN A 265 -1.80 26.68 18.20
C GLN A 265 -3.07 27.24 18.85
N ASP A 266 -4.22 27.07 18.21
CA ASP A 266 -5.54 27.40 18.79
C ASP A 266 -6.04 26.39 19.83
N GLY A 267 -5.29 25.31 20.09
CA GLY A 267 -5.63 24.24 21.01
C GLY A 267 -6.43 23.09 20.40
N THR A 268 -6.79 23.15 19.12
CA THR A 268 -7.52 22.08 18.41
C THR A 268 -6.66 20.82 18.29
N GLU A 269 -7.16 19.68 18.75
CA GLU A 269 -6.46 18.40 18.65
C GLU A 269 -6.76 17.70 17.34
N VAL A 270 -5.75 17.34 16.58
CA VAL A 270 -5.86 16.71 15.26
C VAL A 270 -5.02 15.44 15.15
N GLN A 271 -5.46 14.47 14.35
CA GLN A 271 -4.64 13.33 13.98
C GLN A 271 -3.66 13.74 12.87
N ARG A 272 -2.38 13.47 13.07
CA ARG A 272 -1.28 14.00 12.26
C ARG A 272 -1.38 13.65 10.77
N ASP A 273 -1.60 12.37 10.46
CA ASP A 273 -1.56 11.91 9.07
C ASP A 273 -2.82 12.39 8.31
N TRP A 274 -3.96 12.51 9.02
CA TRP A 274 -5.16 13.15 8.48
C TRP A 274 -4.92 14.65 8.22
N TYR A 275 -4.36 15.38 9.18
CA TYR A 275 -4.10 16.79 9.01
C TYR A 275 -3.13 17.06 7.85
N SER A 276 -2.10 16.22 7.66
CA SER A 276 -1.25 16.29 6.47
C SER A 276 -2.06 16.08 5.18
N SER A 277 -3.02 15.15 5.17
CA SER A 277 -3.88 14.92 4.01
C SER A 277 -4.83 16.10 3.74
N PHE A 278 -5.30 16.77 4.78
CA PHE A 278 -6.10 17.99 4.68
C PHE A 278 -5.29 19.14 4.06
N LEU A 279 -4.05 19.34 4.47
CA LEU A 279 -3.19 20.37 3.88
C LEU A 279 -2.82 20.06 2.42
N LEU A 280 -2.68 18.77 2.06
CA LEU A 280 -2.54 18.35 0.67
C LEU A 280 -3.84 18.58 -0.14
N TYR A 281 -5.01 18.42 0.47
CA TYR A 281 -6.29 18.77 -0.15
C TYR A 281 -6.43 20.28 -0.39
N CYS A 282 -5.80 21.09 0.46
CA CYS A 282 -5.74 22.55 0.31
C CYS A 282 -4.57 23.05 -0.57
N TYR A 283 -3.81 22.15 -1.21
CA TYR A 283 -2.73 22.53 -2.11
C TYR A 283 -3.25 23.14 -3.41
N ASP A 284 -2.78 24.34 -3.74
CA ASP A 284 -3.01 24.92 -5.05
C ASP A 284 -1.88 24.52 -6.01
N TYR A 285 -2.20 23.68 -6.99
CA TYR A 285 -1.24 23.19 -7.97
C TYR A 285 -0.79 24.25 -8.99
N ARG A 286 -1.45 25.42 -9.05
CA ARG A 286 -1.09 26.53 -9.93
C ARG A 286 0.02 27.36 -9.30
N THR A 287 -0.17 27.76 -8.04
CA THR A 287 0.83 28.49 -7.25
C THR A 287 1.91 27.56 -6.67
N LYS A 288 1.65 26.25 -6.61
CA LYS A 288 2.47 25.22 -5.98
C LYS A 288 2.68 25.44 -4.48
N ASP A 289 1.69 25.99 -3.83
CA ASP A 289 1.72 26.31 -2.40
C ASP A 289 0.37 25.99 -1.74
N ILE A 290 0.26 26.22 -0.43
CA ILE A 290 -0.97 26.03 0.35
C ILE A 290 -1.94 27.17 0.03
N ASP A 291 -3.17 26.83 -0.33
CA ASP A 291 -4.29 27.76 -0.37
C ASP A 291 -4.81 28.01 1.05
N LYS A 292 -4.34 29.10 1.66
CA LYS A 292 -4.67 29.51 3.04
C LYS A 292 -6.17 29.77 3.22
N ASN A 293 -6.81 30.40 2.23
CA ASN A 293 -8.24 30.71 2.27
C ASN A 293 -9.05 29.41 2.28
N LYS A 294 -8.68 28.45 1.46
CA LYS A 294 -9.29 27.12 1.45
C LYS A 294 -9.08 26.37 2.76
N CYS A 295 -7.88 26.48 3.38
CA CYS A 295 -7.63 25.89 4.69
C CYS A 295 -8.62 26.42 5.73
N ILE A 296 -8.81 27.74 5.81
CA ILE A 296 -9.71 28.40 6.76
C ILE A 296 -11.17 28.02 6.47
N SER A 297 -11.61 28.06 5.23
CA SER A 297 -13.01 27.85 4.85
C SER A 297 -13.46 26.38 4.95
N GLU A 298 -12.55 25.40 4.73
CA GLU A 298 -12.90 23.99 4.71
C GLU A 298 -12.52 23.23 5.99
N PHE A 299 -11.72 23.83 6.88
CA PHE A 299 -11.20 23.15 8.05
C PHE A 299 -12.31 22.55 8.93
N ASP A 300 -13.25 23.35 9.39
CA ASP A 300 -14.30 22.91 10.31
C ASP A 300 -15.13 21.76 9.74
N LYS A 301 -15.47 21.84 8.47
CA LYS A 301 -16.23 20.79 7.77
C LYS A 301 -15.45 19.49 7.69
N CYS A 302 -14.16 19.54 7.35
CA CYS A 302 -13.29 18.37 7.27
C CYS A 302 -12.97 17.81 8.66
N TYR A 303 -12.77 18.68 9.66
CA TYR A 303 -12.49 18.31 11.04
C TYR A 303 -13.70 17.60 11.71
N ASN A 304 -14.93 18.03 11.43
CA ASN A 304 -16.11 17.34 11.91
C ASN A 304 -16.23 15.93 11.31
N LYS A 305 -15.87 15.74 10.04
CA LYS A 305 -15.79 14.42 9.41
C LYS A 305 -14.67 13.56 10.03
N GLU A 306 -13.53 14.15 10.38
CA GLU A 306 -12.44 13.44 11.06
C GLU A 306 -12.85 12.97 12.45
N LYS A 307 -13.51 13.82 13.25
CA LYS A 307 -14.05 13.42 14.56
C LYS A 307 -15.01 12.25 14.43
N ALA A 308 -15.95 12.32 13.50
CA ALA A 308 -16.90 11.25 13.23
C ALA A 308 -16.18 9.94 12.80
N LEU A 309 -15.13 10.04 11.98
CA LEU A 309 -14.31 8.91 11.57
C LEU A 309 -13.57 8.29 12.76
N ILE A 310 -12.95 9.09 13.63
CA ILE A 310 -12.24 8.61 14.81
C ILE A 310 -13.21 7.89 15.75
N GLU A 311 -14.39 8.45 15.97
CA GLU A 311 -15.42 7.83 16.79
C GLU A 311 -15.91 6.51 16.19
N TRP A 312 -16.18 6.48 14.89
CA TRP A 312 -16.54 5.25 14.18
C TRP A 312 -15.44 4.18 14.30
N ILE A 313 -14.15 4.55 14.20
CA ILE A 313 -13.01 3.65 14.37
C ILE A 313 -13.00 3.06 15.78
N LYS A 314 -13.28 3.86 16.83
CA LYS A 314 -13.33 3.41 18.22
C LYS A 314 -14.51 2.48 18.48
N VAL A 315 -15.72 2.87 18.06
CA VAL A 315 -16.95 2.08 18.24
C VAL A 315 -16.86 0.72 17.55
N ASN A 316 -16.23 0.66 16.36
CA ASN A 316 -16.07 -0.59 15.61
C ASN A 316 -14.76 -1.34 15.95
N GLU A 317 -14.02 -0.91 16.95
CA GLU A 317 -12.75 -1.52 17.39
C GLU A 317 -11.74 -1.72 16.26
N ILE A 318 -11.69 -0.80 15.28
CA ILE A 318 -10.84 -0.91 14.12
C ILE A 318 -9.42 -0.47 14.46
N LYS A 319 -8.48 -1.42 14.46
CA LYS A 319 -7.07 -1.12 14.72
C LYS A 319 -6.39 -0.49 13.52
N VAL A 320 -6.26 0.83 13.52
CA VAL A 320 -5.45 1.58 12.56
C VAL A 320 -4.02 1.72 13.08
N LEU A 321 -3.07 1.19 12.32
CA LEU A 321 -1.66 1.12 12.73
C LEU A 321 -1.02 2.53 12.76
N ASN A 322 -0.27 2.81 13.81
CA ASN A 322 0.45 4.09 13.99
C ASN A 322 -0.43 5.35 13.96
N SER A 323 -1.74 5.22 14.13
CA SER A 323 -2.67 6.36 14.10
C SER A 323 -2.66 7.20 15.38
N GLY A 324 -2.24 6.62 16.50
CA GLY A 324 -2.40 7.23 17.84
C GLY A 324 -3.81 7.05 18.42
N ILE A 325 -4.77 6.56 17.66
CA ILE A 325 -6.14 6.30 18.14
C ILE A 325 -6.08 5.08 19.06
N LYS A 326 -6.48 5.29 20.30
CA LYS A 326 -6.63 4.23 21.30
C LYS A 326 -8.01 3.58 21.16
N ILE A 327 -8.02 2.28 21.02
CA ILE A 327 -9.22 1.45 21.11
C ILE A 327 -9.28 0.98 22.56
N ALA A 328 -10.45 1.03 23.15
CA ALA A 328 -10.66 0.62 24.55
C ALA A 328 -10.32 -0.84 24.80
#